data_13b4e81da211f815d99c025062c06cc1
#
_entry.id   13b4e81da211f815d99c025062c06cc1
#
_cell.length_a   1.000
_cell.length_b   1.000
_cell.length_c   1.000
_cell.angle_alpha   90.00
_cell.angle_beta   90.00
_cell.angle_gamma   90.00
#
_symmetry.space_group_name_H-M   'P 1'
#
loop_
_entity.id
_entity.type
_entity.pdbx_description
1 polymer ?
#
loop_
_entity_poly.entity_id
_entity_poly.type
_entity_poly.pdbx_seq_one_letter_code
_entity_poly.pdbx_strand_id
1 'polypeptide(L)'
;NFFHDFKLNDKNALSSDAKDIAGQRARMLDAYVYGDFDLNGRQASLRVGRQVVSWGESTFIPGGLSVLNPVDVTSLRNAGAELRDAFVPLGMVRGTIDLTPNLSAEGLWFFEWDRVEPEPRGTFFSSNDFAVDGGQYAMLGFGRFPDNPRNLPGCGVDPTPLNCFPAGALPRAPDDRPSETGQFGAALRYFAPWLNDTEFGLFYLHYHSRLPVISGTTVTSTDTSSGRFNIVYPEDIDVIAGSFNTTILDSKWAWQGEVSYSPNLPLQIDDVEVLFAGLTPLNNVIPEPALRFRSQLGNLGAGEDIRGFLRRDVSRAQMTFTRLTGPVRWLRANDVALVGEVGAMHVWD
;
A
#
# COMPACT_ATOMS: atom_id res chain seq x y z
N ASN A 1 15.08 -6.37 13.43
CA ASN A 1 14.56 -5.25 14.22
C ASN A 1 13.69 -5.79 15.36
N PHE A 2 13.80 -5.21 16.55
CA PHE A 2 12.96 -5.55 17.72
C PHE A 2 12.59 -4.24 18.43
N PHE A 3 11.32 -4.09 18.78
CA PHE A 3 10.85 -3.02 19.66
C PHE A 3 9.82 -3.54 20.66
N HIS A 4 9.65 -2.83 21.77
CA HIS A 4 8.64 -3.10 22.78
C HIS A 4 8.13 -1.80 23.38
N ASP A 5 6.84 -1.53 23.24
CA ASP A 5 6.16 -0.39 23.88
C ASP A 5 5.38 -0.89 25.10
N PHE A 6 5.89 -0.58 26.28
CA PHE A 6 5.31 -0.99 27.56
C PHE A 6 3.89 -0.44 27.76
N LYS A 7 3.61 0.78 27.26
CA LYS A 7 2.29 1.40 27.46
C LYS A 7 1.23 0.80 26.54
N LEU A 8 1.59 0.48 25.31
CA LEU A 8 0.65 -0.14 24.37
C LEU A 8 0.34 -1.59 24.76
N ASN A 9 1.34 -2.34 25.23
CA ASN A 9 1.13 -3.71 25.68
C ASN A 9 0.23 -3.84 26.91
N ASP A 10 0.27 -2.84 27.80
CA ASP A 10 -0.57 -2.83 29.01
C ASP A 10 -2.02 -2.37 28.75
N LYS A 11 -2.35 -1.87 27.54
CA LYS A 11 -3.70 -1.44 27.20
C LYS A 11 -4.62 -2.63 26.88
N ASN A 12 -5.54 -2.92 27.79
CA ASN A 12 -6.53 -3.98 27.61
C ASN A 12 -7.54 -3.74 26.47
N ALA A 13 -7.64 -2.51 25.97
CA ALA A 13 -8.55 -2.15 24.87
C ALA A 13 -8.01 -2.48 23.48
N LEU A 14 -6.70 -2.79 23.34
CA LEU A 14 -6.11 -3.18 22.08
C LEU A 14 -6.27 -4.68 21.84
N SER A 15 -6.54 -5.06 20.59
CA SER A 15 -6.52 -6.46 20.16
C SER A 15 -5.12 -7.07 20.28
N SER A 16 -5.02 -8.41 20.26
CA SER A 16 -3.74 -9.12 20.18
C SER A 16 -2.94 -8.66 18.97
N ASP A 17 -3.60 -8.61 17.80
CA ASP A 17 -2.96 -8.22 16.53
C ASP A 17 -2.38 -6.80 16.59
N ALA A 18 -3.13 -5.86 17.20
CA ALA A 18 -2.63 -4.49 17.38
C ALA A 18 -1.43 -4.43 18.33
N LYS A 19 -1.40 -5.27 19.38
CA LYS A 19 -0.26 -5.37 20.29
C LYS A 19 0.97 -5.99 19.62
N ASP A 20 0.76 -7.00 18.79
CA ASP A 20 1.84 -7.68 18.07
C ASP A 20 2.49 -6.78 16.99
N ILE A 21 1.73 -5.81 16.45
CA ILE A 21 2.23 -4.87 15.45
C ILE A 21 2.83 -3.62 16.09
N ALA A 22 2.09 -2.96 16.96
CA ALA A 22 2.45 -1.65 17.52
C ALA A 22 3.00 -1.71 18.95
N GLY A 23 2.77 -2.79 19.69
CA GLY A 23 3.19 -2.94 21.08
C GLY A 23 4.53 -3.64 21.23
N GLN A 24 4.73 -4.77 20.55
CA GLN A 24 6.02 -5.49 20.55
C GLN A 24 6.18 -6.24 19.24
N ARG A 25 7.37 -6.18 18.69
CA ARG A 25 7.67 -6.84 17.42
C ARG A 25 9.12 -7.24 17.30
N ALA A 26 9.33 -8.43 16.76
CA ALA A 26 10.62 -8.88 16.26
C ALA A 26 10.46 -9.22 14.78
N ARG A 27 11.18 -8.51 13.91
CA ARG A 27 11.17 -8.75 12.46
C ARG A 27 12.59 -8.98 11.96
N MET A 28 12.77 -10.03 11.17
CA MET A 28 13.98 -10.20 10.38
C MET A 28 13.91 -9.22 9.21
N LEU A 29 14.91 -8.36 9.10
CA LEU A 29 15.08 -7.48 7.94
C LEU A 29 15.75 -8.27 6.80
N ASP A 30 16.79 -7.72 6.19
CA ASP A 30 17.49 -8.39 5.09
C ASP A 30 18.15 -9.70 5.55
N ALA A 31 17.92 -10.77 4.77
CA ALA A 31 18.49 -12.09 4.98
C ALA A 31 18.65 -12.80 3.63
N TYR A 32 19.81 -12.67 3.01
CA TYR A 32 20.08 -13.23 1.68
C TYR A 32 21.50 -13.79 1.57
N VAL A 33 21.68 -14.65 0.59
CA VAL A 33 22.98 -15.11 0.12
C VAL A 33 23.25 -14.48 -1.24
N TYR A 34 24.48 -14.08 -1.51
CA TYR A 34 24.87 -13.50 -2.79
C TYR A 34 26.18 -14.07 -3.30
N GLY A 35 26.36 -13.97 -4.60
CA GLY A 35 27.60 -14.33 -5.29
C GLY A 35 27.83 -13.43 -6.50
N ASP A 36 29.08 -13.07 -6.73
CA ASP A 36 29.52 -12.32 -7.89
C ASP A 36 30.27 -13.25 -8.85
N PHE A 37 30.04 -13.09 -10.14
CA PHE A 37 30.53 -13.98 -11.18
C PHE A 37 31.12 -13.16 -12.35
N ASP A 38 32.14 -13.69 -12.97
CA ASP A 38 32.58 -13.23 -14.30
C ASP A 38 32.02 -14.17 -15.37
N LEU A 39 31.16 -13.65 -16.20
CA LEU A 39 30.55 -14.37 -17.33
C LEU A 39 31.15 -13.88 -18.65
N ASN A 40 32.27 -14.45 -19.06
CA ASN A 40 33.01 -14.08 -20.27
C ASN A 40 33.44 -12.58 -20.29
N GLY A 41 33.99 -12.11 -19.19
CA GLY A 41 34.43 -10.71 -19.03
C GLY A 41 33.31 -9.73 -18.69
N ARG A 42 32.11 -10.22 -18.37
CA ARG A 42 30.97 -9.42 -17.91
C ARG A 42 30.75 -9.70 -16.42
N GLN A 43 30.66 -8.65 -15.64
CA GLN A 43 30.33 -8.79 -14.23
C GLN A 43 28.85 -9.15 -14.10
N ALA A 44 28.58 -10.15 -13.29
CA ALA A 44 27.21 -10.57 -12.95
C ALA A 44 27.12 -10.83 -11.46
N SER A 45 25.95 -10.56 -10.88
CA SER A 45 25.68 -10.93 -9.47
C SER A 45 24.34 -11.62 -9.35
N LEU A 46 24.24 -12.51 -8.34
CA LEU A 46 23.02 -13.20 -7.98
C LEU A 46 22.79 -13.06 -6.48
N ARG A 47 21.58 -12.67 -6.10
CA ARG A 47 21.12 -12.60 -4.71
C ARG A 47 19.88 -13.44 -4.53
N VAL A 48 19.81 -14.24 -3.47
CA VAL A 48 18.64 -15.08 -3.15
C VAL A 48 18.32 -14.93 -1.66
N GLY A 49 17.11 -14.55 -1.35
CA GLY A 49 16.62 -14.39 0.01
C GLY A 49 15.78 -13.14 0.20
N ARG A 50 15.51 -12.80 1.46
CA ARG A 50 14.74 -11.60 1.82
C ARG A 50 15.61 -10.36 1.68
N GLN A 51 15.14 -9.42 0.86
CA GLN A 51 15.88 -8.19 0.56
C GLN A 51 14.93 -7.08 0.12
N VAL A 52 15.37 -5.83 0.29
CA VAL A 52 14.73 -4.64 -0.25
C VAL A 52 15.40 -4.31 -1.58
N VAL A 53 14.59 -4.02 -2.60
CA VAL A 53 15.07 -3.58 -3.92
C VAL A 53 14.44 -2.22 -4.22
N SER A 54 15.28 -1.24 -4.54
CA SER A 54 14.83 0.08 -4.95
C SER A 54 14.90 0.19 -6.47
N TRP A 55 13.74 0.36 -7.09
CA TRP A 55 13.59 0.75 -8.49
C TRP A 55 12.88 2.09 -8.55
N GLY A 56 13.18 2.85 -9.62
CA GLY A 56 12.58 4.16 -9.82
C GLY A 56 13.21 5.28 -8.99
N GLU A 57 12.69 6.48 -9.17
CA GLU A 57 13.26 7.73 -8.69
C GLU A 57 12.33 8.47 -7.71
N SER A 58 11.29 7.82 -7.21
CA SER A 58 10.36 8.37 -6.23
C SER A 58 11.01 8.55 -4.87
N THR A 59 10.77 9.68 -4.23
CA THR A 59 11.25 9.97 -2.87
C THR A 59 10.10 9.98 -1.85
N PHE A 60 9.04 10.75 -2.10
CA PHE A 60 7.92 10.93 -1.17
C PHE A 60 6.59 10.48 -1.77
N ILE A 61 6.38 10.66 -3.09
CA ILE A 61 5.13 10.35 -3.78
C ILE A 61 5.09 8.86 -4.10
N PRO A 62 4.18 8.07 -3.48
CA PRO A 62 4.13 6.62 -3.72
C PRO A 62 3.50 6.30 -5.09
N GLY A 63 3.88 5.17 -5.64
CA GLY A 63 3.35 4.63 -6.89
C GLY A 63 4.43 4.37 -7.93
N GLY A 64 4.03 4.02 -9.16
CA GLY A 64 5.00 3.62 -10.19
C GLY A 64 5.84 2.44 -9.74
N LEU A 65 7.15 2.57 -9.80
CA LEU A 65 8.10 1.51 -9.40
C LEU A 65 8.32 1.39 -7.89
N SER A 66 7.92 2.40 -7.09
CA SER A 66 8.08 2.36 -5.62
C SER A 66 7.20 1.33 -4.92
N VAL A 67 6.30 0.67 -5.68
CA VAL A 67 5.42 -0.40 -5.16
C VAL A 67 6.13 -1.74 -4.93
N LEU A 68 7.40 -1.87 -5.31
CA LEU A 68 8.16 -3.13 -5.19
C LEU A 68 8.18 -3.69 -3.77
N ASN A 69 8.43 -2.85 -2.78
CA ASN A 69 8.49 -3.28 -1.38
C ASN A 69 7.29 -2.76 -0.61
N PRO A 70 6.66 -3.58 0.24
CA PRO A 70 5.68 -3.09 1.19
C PRO A 70 6.33 -2.16 2.21
N VAL A 71 5.50 -1.31 2.82
CA VAL A 71 5.93 -0.34 3.84
C VAL A 71 5.21 -0.63 5.15
N ASP A 72 5.96 -0.69 6.22
CA ASP A 72 5.47 -0.69 7.60
C ASP A 72 5.30 0.77 8.06
N VAL A 73 4.07 1.25 8.03
CA VAL A 73 3.74 2.64 8.38
C VAL A 73 4.01 2.93 9.86
N THR A 74 3.83 1.95 10.72
CA THR A 74 4.10 2.07 12.17
C THR A 74 5.60 2.33 12.41
N SER A 75 6.47 1.63 11.70
CA SER A 75 7.92 1.80 11.83
C SER A 75 8.40 3.19 11.40
N LEU A 76 7.76 3.82 10.41
CA LEU A 76 8.10 5.19 9.99
C LEU A 76 7.93 6.25 11.09
N ARG A 77 7.08 5.99 12.06
CA ARG A 77 6.73 6.94 13.14
C ARG A 77 7.55 6.74 14.41
N ASN A 78 8.37 5.71 14.47
CA ASN A 78 9.24 5.48 15.61
C ASN A 78 10.31 6.57 15.68
N ALA A 79 10.57 7.06 16.89
CA ALA A 79 11.60 8.05 17.09
C ALA A 79 12.99 7.49 16.70
N GLY A 80 13.66 8.17 15.76
CA GLY A 80 14.93 7.74 15.23
C GLY A 80 14.86 6.66 14.15
N ALA A 81 13.67 6.35 13.62
CA ALA A 81 13.51 5.43 12.51
C ALA A 81 14.21 5.95 11.25
N GLU A 82 14.89 5.07 10.56
CA GLU A 82 15.42 5.32 9.23
C GLU A 82 14.43 4.79 8.18
N LEU A 83 14.42 5.37 6.99
CA LEU A 83 13.53 4.94 5.91
C LEU A 83 13.67 3.44 5.59
N ARG A 84 14.90 2.90 5.69
CA ARG A 84 15.14 1.46 5.50
C ARG A 84 14.42 0.57 6.53
N ASP A 85 14.13 1.08 7.72
CA ASP A 85 13.43 0.32 8.77
C ASP A 85 11.93 0.16 8.45
N ALA A 86 11.41 1.01 7.59
CA ALA A 86 10.03 0.99 7.15
C ALA A 86 9.78 0.05 5.97
N PHE A 87 10.79 -0.22 5.14
CA PHE A 87 10.60 -1.17 4.05
C PHE A 87 10.58 -2.61 4.58
N VAL A 88 9.61 -3.36 4.10
CA VAL A 88 9.46 -4.79 4.40
C VAL A 88 10.24 -5.58 3.34
N PRO A 89 11.34 -6.26 3.70
CA PRO A 89 12.07 -7.09 2.76
C PRO A 89 11.21 -8.27 2.31
N LEU A 90 11.32 -8.62 1.03
CA LEU A 90 10.62 -9.77 0.44
C LEU A 90 11.59 -10.83 -0.02
N GLY A 91 11.16 -12.08 0.05
CA GLY A 91 11.87 -13.23 -0.50
C GLY A 91 11.85 -13.19 -2.02
N MET A 92 13.06 -13.07 -2.62
CA MET A 92 13.21 -13.00 -4.07
C MET A 92 14.58 -13.51 -4.53
N VAL A 93 14.63 -13.85 -5.81
CA VAL A 93 15.87 -14.00 -6.58
C VAL A 93 16.09 -12.71 -7.36
N ARG A 94 17.26 -12.11 -7.22
CA ARG A 94 17.70 -10.93 -7.96
C ARG A 94 18.99 -11.25 -8.71
N GLY A 95 18.96 -11.10 -10.04
CA GLY A 95 20.14 -11.26 -10.89
C GLY A 95 20.47 -9.95 -11.59
N THR A 96 21.77 -9.60 -11.67
CA THR A 96 22.25 -8.45 -12.43
C THR A 96 23.40 -8.87 -13.34
N ILE A 97 23.53 -8.25 -14.50
CA ILE A 97 24.63 -8.47 -15.44
C ILE A 97 24.97 -7.19 -16.20
N ASP A 98 26.26 -6.90 -16.33
CA ASP A 98 26.76 -5.83 -17.20
C ASP A 98 26.83 -6.32 -18.65
N LEU A 99 25.96 -5.79 -19.50
CA LEU A 99 25.92 -6.12 -20.92
C LEU A 99 27.04 -5.41 -21.69
N THR A 100 27.31 -4.16 -21.30
CA THR A 100 28.42 -3.31 -21.78
C THR A 100 28.95 -2.48 -20.61
N PRO A 101 30.06 -1.74 -20.74
CA PRO A 101 30.53 -0.85 -19.67
C PRO A 101 29.51 0.19 -19.19
N ASN A 102 28.50 0.50 -20.00
CA ASN A 102 27.51 1.52 -19.71
C ASN A 102 26.07 1.00 -19.71
N LEU A 103 25.84 -0.29 -19.95
CA LEU A 103 24.51 -0.88 -19.99
C LEU A 103 24.46 -2.11 -19.10
N SER A 104 23.59 -2.12 -18.13
CA SER A 104 23.32 -3.28 -17.27
C SER A 104 21.89 -3.75 -17.40
N ALA A 105 21.66 -5.03 -17.13
CA ALA A 105 20.35 -5.65 -17.03
C ALA A 105 20.17 -6.26 -15.64
N GLU A 106 18.94 -6.19 -15.15
CA GLU A 106 18.53 -6.75 -13.85
C GLU A 106 17.23 -7.53 -14.02
N GLY A 107 17.13 -8.68 -13.33
CA GLY A 107 15.92 -9.48 -13.25
C GLY A 107 15.55 -9.78 -11.81
N LEU A 108 14.26 -9.77 -11.53
CA LEU A 108 13.67 -10.10 -10.23
C LEU A 108 12.65 -11.23 -10.40
N TRP A 109 12.62 -12.15 -9.46
CA TRP A 109 11.58 -13.15 -9.30
C TRP A 109 11.26 -13.33 -7.83
N PHE A 110 9.98 -13.06 -7.44
CA PHE A 110 9.53 -13.12 -6.06
C PHE A 110 8.95 -14.48 -5.74
N PHE A 111 9.28 -15.00 -4.58
CA PHE A 111 8.70 -16.20 -3.99
C PHE A 111 8.03 -15.92 -2.64
N GLU A 112 7.87 -14.66 -2.29
CA GLU A 112 7.18 -14.18 -1.11
C GLU A 112 6.39 -12.92 -1.46
N TRP A 113 5.18 -12.84 -0.92
CA TRP A 113 4.35 -11.65 -0.97
C TRP A 113 4.08 -11.16 0.45
N ASP A 114 4.07 -9.85 0.65
CA ASP A 114 3.62 -9.20 1.87
C ASP A 114 2.93 -7.88 1.51
N ARG A 115 2.14 -7.36 2.44
CA ARG A 115 1.32 -6.16 2.26
C ARG A 115 1.96 -4.94 2.90
N VAL A 116 1.50 -3.77 2.52
CA VAL A 116 1.69 -2.56 3.32
C VAL A 116 1.00 -2.76 4.67
N GLU A 117 1.68 -2.46 5.75
CA GLU A 117 1.16 -2.57 7.11
C GLU A 117 0.72 -1.18 7.60
N PRO A 118 -0.59 -0.87 7.58
CA PRO A 118 -1.11 0.36 8.16
C PRO A 118 -1.09 0.29 9.69
N GLU A 119 -1.31 1.44 10.31
CA GLU A 119 -1.50 1.51 11.76
C GLU A 119 -2.69 0.65 12.21
N PRO A 120 -2.49 -0.27 13.16
CA PRO A 120 -3.55 -1.17 13.60
C PRO A 120 -4.63 -0.43 14.39
N ARG A 121 -5.83 -1.04 14.41
CA ARG A 121 -7.00 -0.49 15.11
C ARG A 121 -6.71 -0.14 16.55
N GLY A 122 -7.16 1.03 16.97
CA GLY A 122 -7.10 1.51 18.36
C GLY A 122 -5.77 2.15 18.75
N THR A 123 -4.80 2.24 17.86
CA THR A 123 -3.58 3.02 18.06
C THR A 123 -3.84 4.50 17.77
N PHE A 124 -2.98 5.38 18.28
CA PHE A 124 -3.19 6.83 18.19
C PHE A 124 -3.26 7.36 16.74
N PHE A 125 -2.51 6.75 15.83
CA PHE A 125 -2.43 7.19 14.43
C PHE A 125 -3.33 6.38 13.49
N SER A 126 -4.08 5.41 13.99
CA SER A 126 -5.03 4.67 13.18
C SER A 126 -6.15 5.60 12.72
N SER A 127 -6.30 5.72 11.42
CA SER A 127 -7.37 6.52 10.78
C SER A 127 -8.52 5.66 10.27
N ASN A 128 -8.38 4.33 10.35
CA ASN A 128 -9.36 3.37 9.86
C ASN A 128 -9.49 2.21 10.84
N ASP A 129 -10.68 2.01 11.40
CA ASP A 129 -10.92 1.01 12.44
C ASP A 129 -11.39 -0.35 11.89
N PHE A 130 -11.77 -0.46 10.63
CA PHE A 130 -12.37 -1.68 10.09
C PHE A 130 -11.48 -2.40 9.06
N ALA A 131 -10.73 -1.68 8.21
CA ALA A 131 -9.92 -2.27 7.14
C ALA A 131 -8.47 -2.59 7.54
N VAL A 132 -8.06 -2.30 8.76
CA VAL A 132 -6.71 -2.53 9.30
C VAL A 132 -6.66 -3.76 10.21
N ASP A 133 -5.47 -4.09 10.71
CA ASP A 133 -5.29 -5.17 11.68
C ASP A 133 -6.06 -4.88 12.98
N GLY A 134 -6.72 -5.92 13.50
CA GLY A 134 -7.63 -5.80 14.63
C GLY A 134 -9.02 -5.27 14.27
N GLY A 135 -9.28 -4.87 13.03
CA GLY A 135 -10.60 -4.53 12.52
C GLY A 135 -11.44 -5.78 12.30
N GLN A 136 -12.63 -5.84 12.90
CA GLN A 136 -13.52 -7.01 12.85
C GLN A 136 -14.88 -6.71 12.24
N TYR A 137 -15.29 -5.46 12.25
CA TYR A 137 -16.59 -5.01 11.74
C TYR A 137 -16.56 -3.51 11.42
N ALA A 138 -17.44 -3.10 10.51
CA ALA A 138 -17.74 -1.70 10.22
C ALA A 138 -19.09 -1.34 10.85
N MET A 139 -19.16 -0.27 11.67
CA MET A 139 -20.39 0.21 12.27
C MET A 139 -21.16 1.11 11.30
N LEU A 140 -22.47 0.98 11.28
CA LEU A 140 -23.38 1.66 10.34
C LEU A 140 -24.01 2.94 10.93
N GLY A 141 -23.28 3.65 11.79
CA GLY A 141 -23.74 4.91 12.38
C GLY A 141 -23.87 6.07 11.39
N PHE A 142 -23.25 5.97 10.20
CA PHE A 142 -23.25 6.96 9.11
C PHE A 142 -22.93 8.40 9.57
N GLY A 143 -22.10 8.56 10.59
CA GLY A 143 -21.79 9.86 11.18
C GLY A 143 -22.93 10.51 11.97
N ARG A 144 -24.10 9.91 12.01
CA ARG A 144 -25.27 10.40 12.77
C ARG A 144 -25.28 9.94 14.24
N PHE A 145 -24.74 8.75 14.45
CA PHE A 145 -24.66 8.13 15.77
C PHE A 145 -23.21 7.72 16.03
N PRO A 146 -22.70 7.90 17.26
CA PRO A 146 -21.40 7.38 17.64
C PRO A 146 -21.46 5.85 17.64
N ASP A 147 -20.35 5.22 17.26
CA ASP A 147 -20.24 3.76 17.32
C ASP A 147 -20.48 3.24 18.73
N ASN A 148 -21.29 2.20 18.83
CA ASN A 148 -21.63 1.57 20.10
C ASN A 148 -21.36 0.05 20.09
N PRO A 149 -20.12 -0.38 19.92
CA PRO A 149 -19.78 -1.80 19.80
C PRO A 149 -20.00 -2.59 21.10
N ARG A 150 -20.21 -1.91 22.22
CA ARG A 150 -20.45 -2.52 23.54
C ARG A 150 -21.92 -2.53 23.92
N ASN A 151 -22.82 -2.11 23.06
CA ASN A 151 -24.25 -2.02 23.29
C ASN A 151 -24.58 -1.31 24.61
N LEU A 152 -23.95 -0.13 24.83
CA LEU A 152 -24.25 0.73 25.99
C LEU A 152 -25.73 1.19 25.96
N PRO A 153 -26.24 1.85 27.00
CA PRO A 153 -27.65 2.23 27.09
C PRO A 153 -28.22 2.85 25.83
N GLY A 154 -29.38 2.40 25.37
CA GLY A 154 -30.02 2.75 24.10
C GLY A 154 -30.08 1.62 23.09
N CYS A 155 -29.26 0.58 23.24
CA CYS A 155 -29.41 -0.67 22.48
C CYS A 155 -30.40 -1.62 23.16
N GLY A 156 -31.00 -2.54 22.39
CA GLY A 156 -32.00 -3.49 22.90
C GLY A 156 -33.43 -2.95 22.97
N VAL A 157 -33.68 -1.74 22.41
CA VAL A 157 -35.03 -1.23 22.15
C VAL A 157 -35.45 -1.62 20.71
N ASP A 158 -36.75 -1.70 20.46
CA ASP A 158 -37.31 -1.99 19.13
C ASP A 158 -37.87 -0.68 18.52
N PRO A 159 -37.41 -0.22 17.33
CA PRO A 159 -36.33 -0.79 16.52
C PRO A 159 -34.94 -0.54 17.12
N THR A 160 -34.04 -1.53 16.99
CA THR A 160 -32.64 -1.41 17.42
C THR A 160 -31.92 -0.33 16.62
N PRO A 161 -31.27 0.66 17.29
CA PRO A 161 -30.52 1.69 16.60
C PRO A 161 -29.38 1.11 15.72
N LEU A 162 -29.13 1.72 14.56
CA LEU A 162 -28.10 1.28 13.60
C LEU A 162 -26.66 1.34 14.11
N ASN A 163 -26.42 1.97 15.26
CA ASN A 163 -25.12 1.98 15.93
C ASN A 163 -24.93 0.89 16.98
N CYS A 164 -25.87 -0.05 17.11
CA CYS A 164 -25.79 -1.16 18.05
C CYS A 164 -25.21 -2.41 17.40
N PHE A 165 -24.45 -3.17 18.15
CA PHE A 165 -23.86 -4.43 17.71
C PHE A 165 -24.79 -5.62 18.09
N PRO A 166 -24.97 -6.66 17.26
CA PRO A 166 -24.45 -6.80 15.89
C PRO A 166 -25.32 -6.13 14.81
N ALA A 167 -26.58 -5.78 15.10
CA ALA A 167 -27.58 -5.35 14.13
C ALA A 167 -27.20 -4.07 13.35
N GLY A 168 -26.33 -3.23 13.89
CA GLY A 168 -25.81 -2.03 13.25
C GLY A 168 -24.37 -2.20 12.75
N ALA A 169 -23.92 -3.40 12.42
CA ALA A 169 -22.56 -3.67 12.01
C ALA A 169 -22.51 -4.63 10.81
N LEU A 170 -21.52 -4.43 9.94
CA LEU A 170 -21.09 -5.39 8.92
C LEU A 170 -19.83 -6.11 9.42
N PRO A 171 -19.87 -7.42 9.64
CA PRO A 171 -18.68 -8.18 10.04
C PRO A 171 -17.68 -8.30 8.90
N ARG A 172 -16.39 -8.40 9.26
CA ARG A 172 -15.30 -8.69 8.33
C ARG A 172 -15.23 -10.18 8.01
N ALA A 173 -15.21 -10.51 6.73
CA ALA A 173 -14.86 -11.83 6.24
C ALA A 173 -13.33 -12.00 6.21
N PRO A 174 -12.80 -13.23 6.03
CA PRO A 174 -11.38 -13.43 5.79
C PRO A 174 -10.89 -12.60 4.60
N ASP A 175 -9.65 -12.09 4.72
CA ASP A 175 -9.01 -11.32 3.66
C ASP A 175 -8.69 -12.23 2.47
N ASP A 176 -8.88 -11.71 1.27
CA ASP A 176 -8.49 -12.35 0.03
C ASP A 176 -7.05 -11.93 -0.32
N ARG A 177 -6.12 -12.84 -0.03
CA ARG A 177 -4.67 -12.63 -0.24
C ARG A 177 -4.24 -13.27 -1.54
N PRO A 178 -3.32 -12.62 -2.28
CA PRO A 178 -2.80 -13.17 -3.52
C PRO A 178 -1.84 -14.33 -3.29
N SER A 179 -1.44 -14.97 -4.38
CA SER A 179 -0.35 -15.94 -4.40
C SER A 179 0.97 -15.30 -3.95
N GLU A 180 1.81 -16.06 -3.28
CA GLU A 180 3.17 -15.64 -2.95
C GLU A 180 4.09 -15.60 -4.17
N THR A 181 3.74 -16.35 -5.23
CA THR A 181 4.50 -16.45 -6.48
C THR A 181 3.78 -15.80 -7.64
N GLY A 182 4.41 -15.77 -8.82
CA GLY A 182 3.82 -15.14 -10.00
C GLY A 182 4.32 -13.73 -10.26
N GLN A 183 5.06 -13.15 -9.33
CA GLN A 183 5.58 -11.79 -9.41
C GLN A 183 7.02 -11.78 -9.94
N PHE A 184 7.32 -10.92 -10.90
CA PHE A 184 8.65 -10.79 -11.49
C PHE A 184 8.87 -9.41 -12.10
N GLY A 185 10.12 -9.07 -12.38
CA GLY A 185 10.44 -7.82 -13.03
C GLY A 185 11.75 -7.89 -13.81
N ALA A 186 11.91 -6.96 -14.73
CA ALA A 186 13.13 -6.76 -15.49
C ALA A 186 13.45 -5.27 -15.60
N ALA A 187 14.74 -4.94 -15.58
CA ALA A 187 15.22 -3.58 -15.74
C ALA A 187 16.43 -3.54 -16.67
N LEU A 188 16.52 -2.48 -17.45
CA LEU A 188 17.71 -2.07 -18.20
C LEU A 188 18.13 -0.71 -17.70
N ARG A 189 19.43 -0.53 -17.37
CA ARG A 189 19.99 0.77 -16.99
C ARG A 189 21.12 1.13 -17.93
N TYR A 190 21.05 2.36 -18.43
CA TYR A 190 22.07 2.91 -19.31
C TYR A 190 22.67 4.16 -18.69
N PHE A 191 23.98 4.12 -18.46
CA PHE A 191 24.76 5.26 -17.99
C PHE A 191 25.31 6.03 -19.18
N ALA A 192 25.01 7.33 -19.27
CA ALA A 192 25.41 8.23 -20.35
C ALA A 192 26.44 9.26 -19.87
N PRO A 193 27.77 8.96 -19.87
CA PRO A 193 28.81 9.88 -19.41
C PRO A 193 28.83 11.18 -20.18
N TRP A 194 28.48 11.13 -21.47
CA TRP A 194 28.42 12.28 -22.36
C TRP A 194 27.26 13.24 -22.08
N LEU A 195 26.27 12.83 -21.26
CA LEU A 195 25.10 13.62 -20.90
C LEU A 195 25.10 13.89 -19.39
N ASN A 196 26.09 14.57 -18.86
CA ASN A 196 26.25 14.92 -17.45
C ASN A 196 26.13 13.73 -16.51
N ASP A 197 26.73 12.60 -16.89
CA ASP A 197 26.64 11.35 -16.12
C ASP A 197 25.20 10.92 -15.81
N THR A 198 24.31 11.10 -16.79
CA THR A 198 22.89 10.75 -16.64
C THR A 198 22.70 9.24 -16.70
N GLU A 199 22.00 8.68 -15.74
CA GLU A 199 21.49 7.31 -15.79
C GLU A 199 20.04 7.31 -16.30
N PHE A 200 19.77 6.45 -17.28
CA PHE A 200 18.42 6.14 -17.76
C PHE A 200 18.04 4.73 -17.34
N GLY A 201 16.80 4.54 -16.92
CA GLY A 201 16.20 3.25 -16.60
C GLY A 201 15.00 2.93 -17.47
N LEU A 202 14.85 1.67 -17.87
CA LEU A 202 13.65 1.12 -18.47
C LEU A 202 13.26 -0.11 -17.67
N PHE A 203 11.99 -0.19 -17.25
CA PHE A 203 11.53 -1.20 -16.30
C PHE A 203 10.23 -1.84 -16.75
N TYR A 204 10.08 -3.11 -16.46
CA TYR A 204 8.83 -3.84 -16.46
C TYR A 204 8.68 -4.58 -15.14
N LEU A 205 7.50 -4.48 -14.53
CA LEU A 205 7.15 -5.14 -13.28
C LEU A 205 5.78 -5.78 -13.40
N HIS A 206 5.69 -7.06 -13.06
CA HIS A 206 4.45 -7.80 -12.85
C HIS A 206 4.36 -8.17 -11.37
N TYR A 207 3.31 -7.69 -10.68
CA TYR A 207 3.21 -7.83 -9.23
C TYR A 207 1.77 -7.96 -8.75
N HIS A 208 1.59 -8.40 -7.52
CA HIS A 208 0.31 -8.40 -6.80
C HIS A 208 0.24 -7.19 -5.88
N SER A 209 -0.96 -6.60 -5.75
CA SER A 209 -1.16 -5.38 -4.95
C SER A 209 -0.63 -5.57 -3.53
N ARG A 210 0.10 -4.59 -3.05
CA ARG A 210 0.52 -4.47 -1.65
C ARG A 210 -0.44 -3.62 -0.84
N LEU A 211 -1.30 -2.86 -1.54
CA LEU A 211 -2.32 -2.03 -0.94
C LEU A 211 -3.65 -2.78 -0.93
N PRO A 212 -4.40 -2.72 0.18
CA PRO A 212 -5.70 -3.33 0.29
C PRO A 212 -6.75 -2.57 -0.52
N VAL A 213 -7.75 -3.29 -1.02
CA VAL A 213 -9.01 -2.74 -1.49
C VAL A 213 -10.16 -3.40 -0.74
N ILE A 214 -11.27 -2.67 -0.54
CA ILE A 214 -12.43 -3.13 0.19
C ILE A 214 -13.44 -3.69 -0.81
N SER A 215 -13.89 -4.89 -0.56
CA SER A 215 -14.96 -5.58 -1.29
C SER A 215 -15.97 -6.15 -0.28
N GLY A 216 -16.99 -6.88 -0.72
CA GLY A 216 -17.92 -7.46 0.23
C GLY A 216 -18.97 -8.34 -0.40
N THR A 217 -19.95 -8.72 0.41
CA THR A 217 -21.13 -9.49 0.02
C THR A 217 -22.37 -8.80 0.58
N THR A 218 -23.42 -8.68 -0.21
CA THR A 218 -24.66 -8.02 0.16
C THR A 218 -25.37 -8.74 1.30
N VAL A 219 -26.20 -8.00 2.04
CA VAL A 219 -27.05 -8.58 3.09
C VAL A 219 -28.06 -9.58 2.51
N THR A 220 -28.33 -10.64 3.26
CA THR A 220 -29.32 -11.68 2.90
C THR A 220 -30.64 -11.57 3.67
N SER A 221 -30.69 -10.72 4.68
CA SER A 221 -31.86 -10.49 5.53
C SER A 221 -31.90 -9.04 6.01
N THR A 222 -32.91 -8.70 6.80
CA THR A 222 -33.03 -7.38 7.45
C THR A 222 -31.96 -7.15 8.54
N ASP A 223 -31.30 -8.21 8.99
CA ASP A 223 -30.14 -8.11 9.86
C ASP A 223 -28.91 -7.75 9.01
N THR A 224 -28.34 -6.56 9.23
CA THR A 224 -27.18 -6.08 8.48
C THR A 224 -25.93 -6.94 8.71
N SER A 225 -25.87 -7.67 9.85
CA SER A 225 -24.79 -8.62 10.11
C SER A 225 -24.80 -9.85 9.19
N SER A 226 -25.84 -10.02 8.37
CA SER A 226 -25.88 -11.04 7.31
C SER A 226 -25.01 -10.69 6.10
N GLY A 227 -24.70 -9.41 5.88
CA GLY A 227 -23.70 -8.96 4.92
C GLY A 227 -22.28 -9.08 5.47
N ARG A 228 -21.31 -8.91 4.61
CA ARG A 228 -19.86 -8.99 4.95
C ARG A 228 -19.09 -7.97 4.13
N PHE A 229 -17.99 -7.48 4.71
CA PHE A 229 -16.93 -6.86 3.92
C PHE A 229 -15.65 -7.70 4.06
N ASN A 230 -14.79 -7.60 3.10
CA ASN A 230 -13.48 -8.24 3.11
C ASN A 230 -12.43 -7.33 2.48
N ILE A 231 -11.20 -7.57 2.85
CA ILE A 231 -10.03 -6.90 2.28
C ILE A 231 -9.48 -7.80 1.17
N VAL A 232 -9.29 -7.23 0.00
CA VAL A 232 -8.78 -7.93 -1.19
C VAL A 232 -7.45 -7.30 -1.60
N TYR A 233 -6.50 -8.12 -1.99
CA TYR A 233 -5.24 -7.69 -2.59
C TYR A 233 -5.21 -8.17 -4.04
N PRO A 234 -5.61 -7.33 -5.02
CA PRO A 234 -5.71 -7.74 -6.42
C PRO A 234 -4.38 -8.24 -6.99
N GLU A 235 -4.44 -9.34 -7.71
CA GLU A 235 -3.29 -9.95 -8.40
C GLU A 235 -3.05 -9.32 -9.78
N ASP A 236 -1.92 -9.68 -10.40
CA ASP A 236 -1.59 -9.50 -11.81
C ASP A 236 -1.69 -8.04 -12.29
N ILE A 237 -0.88 -7.20 -11.66
CA ILE A 237 -0.75 -5.78 -12.02
C ILE A 237 0.55 -5.61 -12.80
N ASP A 238 0.45 -4.95 -13.96
CA ASP A 238 1.58 -4.64 -14.80
C ASP A 238 1.99 -3.17 -14.68
N VAL A 239 3.30 -2.92 -14.68
CA VAL A 239 3.88 -1.58 -14.74
C VAL A 239 5.01 -1.58 -15.77
N ILE A 240 4.95 -0.62 -16.69
CA ILE A 240 6.06 -0.27 -17.58
C ILE A 240 6.50 1.14 -17.18
N ALA A 241 7.80 1.35 -16.98
CA ALA A 241 8.31 2.65 -16.57
C ALA A 241 9.64 3.00 -17.22
N GLY A 242 9.87 4.29 -17.37
CA GLY A 242 11.15 4.88 -17.71
C GLY A 242 11.58 5.87 -16.65
N SER A 243 12.86 5.90 -16.30
CA SER A 243 13.42 6.86 -15.36
C SER A 243 14.68 7.53 -15.89
N PHE A 244 15.02 8.63 -15.27
CA PHE A 244 16.32 9.29 -15.43
C PHE A 244 16.80 9.86 -14.10
N ASN A 245 18.11 9.91 -13.94
CA ASN A 245 18.77 10.55 -12.81
C ASN A 245 20.01 11.28 -13.32
N THR A 246 20.12 12.59 -13.05
CA THR A 246 21.18 13.45 -13.56
C THR A 246 21.55 14.54 -12.58
N THR A 247 22.73 15.14 -12.79
CA THR A 247 23.12 16.37 -12.11
C THR A 247 23.03 17.55 -13.08
N ILE A 248 22.41 18.65 -12.62
CA ILE A 248 22.36 19.88 -13.42
C ILE A 248 23.71 20.59 -13.25
N LEU A 249 24.46 20.71 -14.36
CA LEU A 249 25.81 21.27 -14.42
C LEU A 249 25.92 22.56 -13.59
N ASP A 250 27.01 22.69 -12.83
CA ASP A 250 27.42 23.85 -12.03
C ASP A 250 26.42 24.34 -10.97
N SER A 251 25.23 23.76 -10.91
CA SER A 251 24.15 24.21 -10.02
C SER A 251 24.11 23.52 -8.67
N LYS A 252 24.80 22.39 -8.49
CA LYS A 252 24.70 21.48 -7.35
C LYS A 252 23.28 20.93 -7.11
N TRP A 253 22.44 20.95 -8.12
CA TRP A 253 21.14 20.28 -8.10
C TRP A 253 21.25 18.90 -8.72
N ALA A 254 20.73 17.90 -8.04
CA ALA A 254 20.36 16.63 -8.65
C ALA A 254 18.92 16.71 -9.14
N TRP A 255 18.64 16.16 -10.29
CA TRP A 255 17.31 16.07 -10.88
C TRP A 255 17.05 14.63 -11.31
N GLN A 256 16.00 14.08 -10.80
CA GLN A 256 15.58 12.73 -11.12
C GLN A 256 14.09 12.69 -11.45
N GLY A 257 13.68 11.72 -12.24
CA GLY A 257 12.30 11.60 -12.62
C GLY A 257 11.93 10.22 -13.15
N GLU A 258 10.64 9.94 -13.10
CA GLU A 258 10.03 8.68 -13.53
C GLU A 258 8.71 8.94 -14.24
N VAL A 259 8.47 8.19 -15.30
CA VAL A 259 7.17 8.07 -15.95
C VAL A 259 6.79 6.60 -15.97
N SER A 260 5.59 6.27 -15.50
CA SER A 260 5.08 4.90 -15.48
C SER A 260 3.68 4.79 -16.05
N TYR A 261 3.38 3.63 -16.62
CA TYR A 261 2.08 3.26 -17.15
C TYR A 261 1.69 1.87 -16.64
N SER A 262 0.48 1.78 -16.10
CA SER A 262 -0.12 0.52 -15.63
C SER A 262 -1.44 0.30 -16.37
N PRO A 263 -1.54 -0.72 -17.24
CA PRO A 263 -2.75 -0.94 -18.06
C PRO A 263 -3.92 -1.52 -17.27
N ASN A 264 -3.72 -1.94 -16.04
CA ASN A 264 -4.71 -2.71 -15.29
C ASN A 264 -4.68 -2.43 -13.78
N LEU A 265 -4.31 -1.20 -13.37
CA LEU A 265 -4.22 -0.85 -11.97
C LEU A 265 -5.58 -0.94 -11.27
N PRO A 266 -5.72 -1.69 -10.16
CA PRO A 266 -6.95 -1.70 -9.39
C PRO A 266 -7.11 -0.38 -8.62
N LEU A 267 -8.23 0.30 -8.84
CA LEU A 267 -8.61 1.52 -8.15
C LEU A 267 -9.84 1.24 -7.30
N GLN A 268 -9.76 1.55 -6.00
CA GLN A 268 -10.86 1.42 -5.06
C GLN A 268 -12.04 2.29 -5.51
N ILE A 269 -13.24 1.72 -5.55
CA ILE A 269 -14.50 2.46 -5.57
C ILE A 269 -14.71 3.04 -4.17
N ASP A 270 -15.30 4.23 -4.06
CA ASP A 270 -15.61 4.82 -2.76
C ASP A 270 -16.23 3.78 -1.81
N ASP A 271 -15.68 3.65 -0.61
CA ASP A 271 -16.07 2.60 0.35
C ASP A 271 -17.52 2.75 0.82
N VAL A 272 -18.06 3.98 0.84
CA VAL A 272 -19.47 4.25 1.14
C VAL A 272 -20.36 3.71 0.01
N GLU A 273 -19.94 3.81 -1.24
CA GLU A 273 -20.64 3.24 -2.38
C GLU A 273 -20.67 1.70 -2.32
N VAL A 274 -19.56 1.08 -1.93
CA VAL A 274 -19.48 -0.38 -1.70
C VAL A 274 -20.40 -0.79 -0.55
N LEU A 275 -20.40 -0.02 0.53
CA LEU A 275 -21.28 -0.23 1.67
C LEU A 275 -22.75 -0.13 1.28
N PHE A 276 -23.12 0.93 0.56
CA PHE A 276 -24.52 1.12 0.13
C PHE A 276 -24.95 0.05 -0.85
N ALA A 277 -24.09 -0.41 -1.75
CA ALA A 277 -24.37 -1.57 -2.61
C ALA A 277 -24.70 -2.80 -1.76
N GLY A 278 -23.92 -3.03 -0.69
CA GLY A 278 -24.13 -4.13 0.26
C GLY A 278 -25.48 -4.11 0.95
N LEU A 279 -26.08 -2.93 1.11
CA LEU A 279 -27.37 -2.73 1.77
C LEU A 279 -28.56 -2.62 0.80
N THR A 280 -28.35 -2.61 -0.52
CA THR A 280 -29.43 -2.46 -1.51
C THR A 280 -30.53 -3.54 -1.42
N PRO A 281 -30.27 -4.82 -1.02
CA PRO A 281 -31.35 -5.78 -0.85
C PRO A 281 -32.41 -5.37 0.18
N LEU A 282 -32.06 -4.52 1.15
CA LEU A 282 -33.00 -3.96 2.13
C LEU A 282 -34.05 -3.05 1.48
N ASN A 283 -33.81 -2.52 0.30
CA ASN A 283 -34.75 -1.68 -0.42
C ASN A 283 -36.08 -2.40 -0.70
N ASN A 284 -36.09 -3.74 -0.73
CA ASN A 284 -37.30 -4.53 -0.93
C ASN A 284 -38.25 -4.47 0.27
N VAL A 285 -37.74 -4.13 1.47
CA VAL A 285 -38.52 -4.03 2.71
C VAL A 285 -38.64 -2.59 3.22
N ILE A 286 -37.92 -1.65 2.62
CA ILE A 286 -38.01 -0.21 2.94
C ILE A 286 -39.10 0.43 2.07
N PRO A 287 -40.29 0.77 2.64
CA PRO A 287 -41.39 1.32 1.89
C PRO A 287 -41.11 2.74 1.39
N GLU A 288 -40.41 3.54 2.18
CA GLU A 288 -40.13 4.95 1.89
C GLU A 288 -38.96 5.10 0.91
N PRO A 289 -39.21 5.59 -0.33
CA PRO A 289 -38.14 5.70 -1.33
C PRO A 289 -36.97 6.62 -0.93
N ALA A 290 -37.21 7.60 -0.05
CA ALA A 290 -36.20 8.53 0.41
C ALA A 290 -35.17 7.87 1.38
N LEU A 291 -35.52 6.74 1.97
CA LEU A 291 -34.67 5.99 2.88
C LEU A 291 -33.93 4.83 2.22
N ARG A 292 -34.16 4.60 0.92
CA ARG A 292 -33.53 3.50 0.17
C ARG A 292 -32.06 3.77 -0.10
N PHE A 293 -31.27 2.72 0.05
CA PHE A 293 -29.85 2.74 -0.30
C PHE A 293 -29.66 2.84 -1.81
N ARG A 294 -28.79 3.73 -2.24
CA ARG A 294 -28.44 3.93 -3.66
C ARG A 294 -26.94 3.90 -3.80
N SER A 295 -26.46 3.16 -4.76
CA SER A 295 -25.05 3.06 -5.09
C SER A 295 -24.85 3.16 -6.60
N GLN A 296 -23.72 3.72 -7.02
CA GLN A 296 -23.27 3.69 -8.41
C GLN A 296 -23.08 2.26 -8.95
N LEU A 297 -22.89 1.28 -8.04
CA LEU A 297 -22.82 -0.14 -8.38
C LEU A 297 -24.20 -0.75 -8.71
N GLY A 298 -25.27 0.01 -8.57
CA GLY A 298 -26.64 -0.42 -8.84
C GLY A 298 -27.31 -1.11 -7.66
N ASN A 299 -28.44 -1.76 -7.97
CA ASN A 299 -29.16 -2.59 -7.00
C ASN A 299 -28.73 -4.05 -7.17
N LEU A 300 -28.16 -4.61 -6.15
CA LEU A 300 -27.68 -5.99 -6.12
C LEU A 300 -28.69 -6.91 -5.42
N GLY A 301 -28.66 -8.19 -5.75
CA GLY A 301 -29.43 -9.23 -5.09
C GLY A 301 -28.89 -9.59 -3.73
N ALA A 302 -29.66 -10.35 -2.93
CA ALA A 302 -29.25 -10.80 -1.63
C ALA A 302 -28.15 -11.87 -1.74
N GLY A 303 -27.04 -11.71 -1.03
CA GLY A 303 -25.90 -12.63 -1.04
C GLY A 303 -25.00 -12.50 -2.26
N GLU A 304 -25.14 -11.44 -3.06
CA GLU A 304 -24.24 -11.15 -4.19
C GLU A 304 -22.90 -10.59 -3.73
N ASP A 305 -21.85 -11.01 -4.42
CA ASP A 305 -20.51 -10.48 -4.21
C ASP A 305 -20.37 -9.09 -4.81
N ILE A 306 -19.73 -8.19 -4.07
CA ILE A 306 -19.47 -6.83 -4.46
C ILE A 306 -17.98 -6.68 -4.73
N ARG A 307 -17.62 -6.47 -5.96
CA ARG A 307 -16.26 -6.09 -6.33
C ARG A 307 -16.07 -4.60 -6.10
N GLY A 308 -15.34 -4.24 -5.05
CA GLY A 308 -15.17 -2.86 -4.63
C GLY A 308 -14.09 -2.09 -5.39
N PHE A 309 -13.57 -2.59 -6.49
CA PHE A 309 -12.55 -1.94 -7.30
C PHE A 309 -12.77 -2.15 -8.79
N LEU A 310 -12.24 -1.21 -9.57
CA LEU A 310 -12.19 -1.29 -11.03
C LEU A 310 -10.73 -1.29 -11.49
N ARG A 311 -10.42 -2.06 -12.52
CA ARG A 311 -9.11 -1.98 -13.19
C ARG A 311 -9.17 -0.90 -14.25
N ARG A 312 -8.18 -0.01 -14.23
CA ARG A 312 -8.05 1.11 -15.17
C ARG A 312 -6.60 1.25 -15.62
N ASP A 313 -6.46 1.83 -16.77
CA ASP A 313 -5.18 2.26 -17.29
C ASP A 313 -4.77 3.55 -16.56
N VAL A 314 -3.57 3.55 -16.00
CA VAL A 314 -3.09 4.69 -15.22
C VAL A 314 -1.68 5.07 -15.67
N SER A 315 -1.51 6.34 -16.01
CA SER A 315 -0.20 6.95 -16.24
C SER A 315 0.19 7.80 -15.04
N ARG A 316 1.46 7.73 -14.65
CA ARG A 316 2.06 8.59 -13.62
C ARG A 316 3.34 9.21 -14.13
N ALA A 317 3.61 10.43 -13.68
CA ALA A 317 4.88 11.11 -13.88
C ALA A 317 5.27 11.81 -12.60
N GLN A 318 6.54 11.73 -12.23
CA GLN A 318 7.06 12.41 -11.05
C GLN A 318 8.50 12.87 -11.29
N MET A 319 8.87 13.94 -10.59
CA MET A 319 10.21 14.53 -10.65
C MET A 319 10.62 15.02 -9.28
N THR A 320 11.85 14.73 -8.88
CA THR A 320 12.47 15.19 -7.64
C THR A 320 13.69 16.04 -7.94
N PHE A 321 13.79 17.15 -7.22
CA PHE A 321 14.95 18.03 -7.24
C PHE A 321 15.59 18.05 -5.86
N THR A 322 16.88 17.75 -5.81
CA THR A 322 17.65 17.74 -4.56
C THR A 322 18.84 18.66 -4.66
N ARG A 323 19.07 19.46 -3.62
CA ARG A 323 20.26 20.30 -3.50
C ARG A 323 20.85 20.22 -2.09
N LEU A 324 22.15 19.93 -2.03
CA LEU A 324 22.94 20.05 -0.79
C LEU A 324 23.64 21.39 -0.80
N THR A 325 23.39 22.22 0.21
CA THR A 325 23.93 23.60 0.27
C THR A 325 25.26 23.68 0.98
N GLY A 326 25.67 22.66 1.75
CA GLY A 326 26.78 22.73 2.70
C GLY A 326 26.48 23.62 3.92
N PRO A 327 27.50 24.10 4.63
CA PRO A 327 27.30 24.82 5.89
C PRO A 327 26.53 26.14 5.73
N VAL A 328 25.46 26.27 6.52
CA VAL A 328 24.62 27.48 6.55
C VAL A 328 24.74 28.14 7.93
N ARG A 329 25.64 29.13 8.04
CA ARG A 329 26.07 29.73 9.31
C ARG A 329 24.92 30.33 10.13
N TRP A 330 23.94 30.96 9.49
CA TRP A 330 22.82 31.60 10.20
C TRP A 330 21.85 30.59 10.80
N LEU A 331 21.76 29.38 10.22
CA LEU A 331 21.01 28.25 10.77
C LEU A 331 21.82 27.42 11.76
N ARG A 332 23.13 27.70 11.91
CA ARG A 332 24.07 26.86 12.66
C ARG A 332 24.02 25.39 12.22
N ALA A 333 23.77 25.14 10.96
CA ALA A 333 23.69 23.82 10.33
C ALA A 333 24.98 23.56 9.55
N ASN A 334 25.51 22.34 9.68
CA ASN A 334 26.69 21.89 8.91
C ASN A 334 26.31 21.61 7.45
N ASP A 335 25.09 21.12 7.23
CA ASP A 335 24.50 20.89 5.92
C ASP A 335 23.00 21.16 5.93
N VAL A 336 22.48 21.63 4.81
CA VAL A 336 21.04 21.74 4.55
C VAL A 336 20.74 21.06 3.23
N ALA A 337 19.85 20.07 3.26
CA ALA A 337 19.28 19.44 2.09
C ALA A 337 17.95 20.12 1.74
N LEU A 338 17.84 20.59 0.52
CA LEU A 338 16.57 21.03 -0.06
C LEU A 338 16.08 19.94 -1.01
N VAL A 339 14.91 19.41 -0.73
CA VAL A 339 14.29 18.38 -1.56
C VAL A 339 12.89 18.86 -1.93
N GLY A 340 12.54 18.80 -3.21
CA GLY A 340 11.21 19.08 -3.70
C GLY A 340 10.79 18.04 -4.71
N GLU A 341 9.58 17.51 -4.57
CA GLU A 341 9.02 16.52 -5.48
C GLU A 341 7.67 16.98 -6.01
N VAL A 342 7.42 16.73 -7.28
CA VAL A 342 6.15 16.99 -7.96
C VAL A 342 5.73 15.75 -8.72
N GLY A 343 4.45 15.42 -8.66
CA GLY A 343 3.88 14.28 -9.37
C GLY A 343 2.53 14.60 -10.00
N ALA A 344 2.20 13.87 -11.03
CA ALA A 344 0.91 13.87 -11.70
C ALA A 344 0.46 12.44 -11.98
N MET A 345 -0.85 12.22 -11.91
CA MET A 345 -1.49 10.95 -12.26
C MET A 345 -2.67 11.21 -13.19
N HIS A 346 -2.78 10.38 -14.22
CA HIS A 346 -3.91 10.38 -15.13
C HIS A 346 -4.52 8.98 -15.21
N VAL A 347 -5.83 8.91 -15.02
CA VAL A 347 -6.62 7.68 -15.17
C VAL A 347 -7.32 7.75 -16.51
N TRP A 348 -7.10 6.74 -17.34
CA TRP A 348 -7.72 6.63 -18.66
C TRP A 348 -9.10 5.94 -18.53
N ASP A 349 -10.07 6.43 -19.28
CA ASP A 349 -11.44 5.88 -19.31
C ASP A 349 -11.52 4.57 -20.10
#